data_f42db89402d9efc6dd2160d4130ec15d
#
_entry.id   f42db89402d9efc6dd2160d4130ec15d
#
_cell.length_a   1.000
_cell.length_b   1.000
_cell.length_c   1.000
_cell.angle_alpha   90.00
_cell.angle_beta   90.00
_cell.angle_gamma   90.00
#
_symmetry.space_group_name_H-M   'P 1'
#
loop_
_entity.id
_entity.type
_entity.pdbx_description
1 polymer ?
#
loop_
_entity_poly.entity_id
_entity_poly.type
_entity_poly.pdbx_seq_one_letter_code
_entity_poly.pdbx_strand_id
1 'polypeptide(L)'
;IEEFIEDQTNEDTIAKVYKKKDTQSRSYMSRLRSNLKHIKNSGLSDNDIDTIIKNITFTDDYIIERTNVVLLYRRIKDKSKSLIQDSEEINNSAILYYETKSKETEQFKYLDKYKQDIIDAIAREGRVDIPYYGFKKLVRLSCGTPRTILRLLKAAYNTQYFESGK
;
A
#
# COMPACT_ATOMS: atom_id res chain seq x y z
N ILE A 1 -17.28 -24.67 2.37
CA ILE A 1 -17.42 -23.37 1.63
C ILE A 1 -16.80 -22.26 2.46
N GLU A 2 -16.88 -22.27 3.79
CA GLU A 2 -16.23 -21.28 4.66
C GLU A 2 -14.70 -21.41 4.67
N GLU A 3 -14.13 -22.62 4.58
CA GLU A 3 -12.67 -22.85 4.46
C GLU A 3 -12.05 -22.34 3.14
N PHE A 4 -12.87 -22.14 2.08
CA PHE A 4 -12.40 -21.52 0.83
C PHE A 4 -12.39 -19.98 0.87
N ILE A 5 -12.88 -19.37 1.95
CA ILE A 5 -13.04 -17.93 2.12
C ILE A 5 -12.06 -17.37 3.17
N GLU A 6 -11.14 -18.18 3.68
CA GLU A 6 -10.04 -17.59 4.42
C GLU A 6 -9.31 -16.65 3.48
N ASP A 7 -9.54 -15.35 3.70
CA ASP A 7 -8.61 -14.32 3.29
C ASP A 7 -7.24 -14.81 3.74
N GLN A 8 -6.50 -15.50 2.84
CA GLN A 8 -5.07 -15.67 3.06
C GLN A 8 -4.60 -14.29 3.40
N THR A 9 -4.27 -14.12 4.64
CA THR A 9 -4.18 -12.82 5.26
C THR A 9 -3.23 -12.02 4.40
N ASN A 10 -3.59 -10.79 4.10
CA ASN A 10 -2.73 -9.83 3.42
C ASN A 10 -1.30 -9.86 3.99
N GLU A 11 -1.13 -10.35 5.20
CA GLU A 11 0.09 -10.65 5.93
C GLU A 11 0.96 -11.71 5.25
N ASP A 12 0.39 -12.82 4.73
CA ASP A 12 1.17 -13.83 3.98
C ASP A 12 1.70 -13.29 2.66
N THR A 13 0.92 -12.46 1.99
CA THR A 13 1.34 -11.79 0.75
C THR A 13 2.47 -10.80 1.05
N ILE A 14 2.33 -10.02 2.11
CA ILE A 14 3.35 -9.10 2.59
C ILE A 14 4.60 -9.87 3.01
N ALA A 15 4.48 -10.95 3.80
CA ALA A 15 5.59 -11.79 4.21
C ALA A 15 6.35 -12.38 3.01
N LYS A 16 5.65 -12.77 1.92
CA LYS A 16 6.28 -13.23 0.68
C LYS A 16 7.05 -12.11 -0.03
N VAL A 17 6.53 -10.89 -0.01
CA VAL A 17 7.23 -9.71 -0.54
C VAL A 17 8.48 -9.42 0.29
N TYR A 18 8.40 -9.53 1.60
CA TYR A 18 9.52 -9.33 2.51
C TYR A 18 10.66 -10.33 2.24
N LYS A 19 10.36 -11.62 2.14
CA LYS A 19 11.36 -12.66 1.88
C LYS A 19 12.10 -12.48 0.55
N LYS A 20 11.47 -11.85 -0.45
CA LYS A 20 12.11 -11.56 -1.76
C LYS A 20 12.97 -10.29 -1.74
N LYS A 21 12.87 -9.44 -0.73
CA LYS A 21 13.44 -8.08 -0.75
C LYS A 21 14.83 -7.89 -0.18
N ASP A 22 15.46 -8.91 0.37
CA ASP A 22 16.88 -8.79 0.77
C ASP A 22 17.82 -8.45 -0.39
N THR A 23 17.30 -8.44 -1.63
CA THR A 23 18.09 -8.24 -2.85
C THR A 23 17.65 -7.11 -3.77
N GLN A 24 16.52 -6.43 -3.54
CA GLN A 24 16.08 -5.33 -4.41
C GLN A 24 15.86 -4.03 -3.61
N SER A 25 16.66 -3.02 -3.92
CA SER A 25 16.50 -1.65 -3.42
C SER A 25 15.03 -1.22 -3.51
N ARG A 26 14.55 -0.52 -2.48
CA ARG A 26 13.21 0.07 -2.38
C ARG A 26 13.00 1.08 -3.52
N SER A 27 12.58 0.60 -4.69
CA SER A 27 12.47 1.41 -5.91
C SER A 27 11.59 2.64 -5.75
N TYR A 28 10.58 2.58 -4.88
CA TYR A 28 9.70 3.72 -4.60
C TYR A 28 10.39 4.83 -3.79
N MET A 29 11.35 4.51 -2.90
CA MET A 29 12.13 5.53 -2.20
C MET A 29 13.09 6.25 -3.12
N SER A 30 13.70 5.52 -4.07
CA SER A 30 14.53 6.15 -5.11
C SER A 30 13.71 7.07 -6.01
N ARG A 31 12.47 6.66 -6.37
CA ARG A 31 11.52 7.52 -7.10
C ARG A 31 11.09 8.72 -6.29
N LEU A 32 10.81 8.56 -5.00
CA LEU A 32 10.49 9.67 -4.10
C LEU A 32 11.62 10.68 -4.08
N ARG A 33 12.86 10.22 -3.87
CA ARG A 33 14.06 11.07 -3.89
C ARG A 33 14.19 11.84 -5.20
N SER A 34 14.04 11.16 -6.33
CA SER A 34 14.08 11.81 -7.65
C SER A 34 12.98 12.85 -7.80
N ASN A 35 11.76 12.53 -7.38
CA ASN A 35 10.62 13.45 -7.47
C ASN A 35 10.81 14.69 -6.59
N LEU A 36 11.35 14.53 -5.38
CA LEU A 36 11.65 15.64 -4.47
C LEU A 36 12.67 16.62 -5.11
N LYS A 37 13.70 16.10 -5.79
CA LYS A 37 14.68 16.92 -6.54
C LYS A 37 14.05 17.73 -7.68
N HIS A 38 12.99 17.20 -8.28
CA HIS A 38 12.33 17.83 -9.43
C HIS A 38 11.15 18.73 -9.06
N ILE A 39 10.82 18.91 -7.78
CA ILE A 39 9.78 19.84 -7.37
C ILE A 39 10.24 21.27 -7.65
N LYS A 40 9.63 21.88 -8.67
CA LYS A 40 9.91 23.28 -9.03
C LYS A 40 9.63 24.20 -7.84
N ASN A 41 10.58 25.07 -7.53
CA ASN A 41 10.48 26.08 -6.46
C ASN A 41 10.45 25.52 -5.02
N SER A 42 10.88 24.28 -4.78
CA SER A 42 10.93 23.76 -3.40
C SER A 42 12.09 24.36 -2.58
N GLY A 43 13.16 24.79 -3.23
CA GLY A 43 14.37 25.27 -2.53
C GLY A 43 15.04 24.22 -1.65
N LEU A 44 14.67 22.92 -1.79
CA LEU A 44 15.19 21.84 -0.99
C LEU A 44 16.65 21.55 -1.32
N SER A 45 17.51 21.55 -0.31
CA SER A 45 18.87 21.04 -0.43
C SER A 45 18.89 19.50 -0.43
N ASP A 46 20.01 18.91 -0.85
CA ASP A 46 20.17 17.44 -0.77
C ASP A 46 20.07 16.95 0.70
N ASN A 47 20.53 17.73 1.67
CA ASN A 47 20.39 17.43 3.11
C ASN A 47 18.92 17.43 3.56
N ASP A 48 18.12 18.38 3.06
CA ASP A 48 16.69 18.43 3.37
C ASP A 48 15.97 17.19 2.82
N ILE A 49 16.31 16.79 1.60
CA ILE A 49 15.77 15.59 0.98
C ILE A 49 16.15 14.34 1.78
N ASP A 50 17.39 14.24 2.24
CA ASP A 50 17.84 13.13 3.07
C ASP A 50 17.09 13.09 4.41
N THR A 51 16.84 14.23 5.02
CA THR A 51 16.04 14.36 6.23
C THR A 51 14.60 13.90 6.01
N ILE A 52 13.96 14.37 4.92
CA ILE A 52 12.60 13.95 4.55
C ILE A 52 12.54 12.42 4.33
N ILE A 53 13.47 11.87 3.57
CA ILE A 53 13.53 10.42 3.31
C ILE A 53 13.68 9.65 4.63
N LYS A 54 14.55 10.11 5.53
CA LYS A 54 14.74 9.49 6.84
C LYS A 54 13.45 9.49 7.66
N ASN A 55 12.74 10.62 7.72
CA ASN A 55 11.50 10.75 8.46
C ASN A 55 10.38 9.87 7.90
N ILE A 56 10.31 9.68 6.58
CA ILE A 56 9.28 8.86 5.93
C ILE A 56 9.58 7.36 6.02
N THR A 57 10.87 6.99 6.17
CA THR A 57 11.28 5.59 6.27
C THR A 57 10.78 4.98 7.58
N PHE A 58 10.12 3.82 7.47
CA PHE A 58 9.64 3.06 8.61
C PHE A 58 10.02 1.58 8.42
N THR A 59 11.10 1.15 9.11
CA THR A 59 11.71 -0.18 8.86
C THR A 59 10.88 -1.33 9.39
N ASP A 60 10.12 -1.10 10.45
CA ASP A 60 9.40 -2.14 11.17
C ASP A 60 8.09 -2.56 10.49
N ASP A 61 7.51 -1.66 9.67
CA ASP A 61 6.26 -1.94 8.96
C ASP A 61 6.21 -1.24 7.58
N TYR A 62 6.28 -2.03 6.51
CA TYR A 62 6.25 -1.50 5.13
C TYR A 62 4.91 -0.92 4.72
N ILE A 63 3.81 -1.35 5.32
CA ILE A 63 2.49 -0.78 5.03
C ILE A 63 2.48 0.66 5.55
N ILE A 64 3.01 0.87 6.76
CA ILE A 64 3.14 2.20 7.36
C ILE A 64 4.10 3.04 6.51
N GLU A 65 5.29 2.52 6.15
CA GLU A 65 6.25 3.24 5.31
C GLU A 65 5.61 3.66 3.98
N ARG A 66 4.90 2.74 3.32
CA ARG A 66 4.23 3.04 2.07
C ARG A 66 3.12 4.07 2.22
N THR A 67 2.39 3.99 3.32
CA THR A 67 1.36 4.98 3.67
C THR A 67 1.98 6.36 3.89
N ASN A 68 3.11 6.45 4.60
CA ASN A 68 3.85 7.69 4.81
C ASN A 68 4.24 8.36 3.48
N VAL A 69 4.73 7.56 2.52
CA VAL A 69 5.06 8.08 1.18
C VAL A 69 3.82 8.69 0.49
N VAL A 70 2.67 8.03 0.57
CA VAL A 70 1.43 8.54 -0.04
C VAL A 70 0.94 9.80 0.67
N LEU A 71 1.01 9.85 2.00
CA LEU A 71 0.64 11.03 2.79
C LEU A 71 1.54 12.22 2.43
N LEU A 72 2.85 12.00 2.28
CA LEU A 72 3.77 13.05 1.85
C LEU A 72 3.41 13.57 0.45
N TYR A 73 3.10 12.70 -0.53
CA TYR A 73 2.67 13.14 -1.86
C TYR A 73 1.38 13.97 -1.84
N ARG A 74 0.47 13.71 -0.92
CA ARG A 74 -0.73 14.53 -0.73
C ARG A 74 -0.36 15.92 -0.25
N ARG A 75 0.51 16.03 0.76
CA ARG A 75 0.94 17.32 1.32
C ARG A 75 1.77 18.15 0.33
N ILE A 76 2.56 17.53 -0.54
CA ILE A 76 3.26 18.22 -1.63
C ILE A 76 2.27 19.00 -2.52
N LYS A 77 1.06 18.49 -2.72
CA LYS A 77 0.05 19.19 -3.53
C LYS A 77 -0.57 20.38 -2.81
N ASP A 78 -0.68 20.32 -1.49
CA ASP A 78 -1.40 21.34 -0.70
C ASP A 78 -0.56 22.59 -0.41
N LYS A 79 0.75 22.58 -0.69
CA LYS A 79 1.70 23.72 -0.67
C LYS A 79 1.67 24.63 0.58
N SER A 80 1.10 24.17 1.69
CA SER A 80 0.80 25.05 2.84
C SER A 80 1.90 25.13 3.89
N LYS A 81 2.83 24.18 3.93
CA LYS A 81 3.88 24.04 4.95
C LYS A 81 5.23 23.66 4.34
N SER A 82 6.29 23.73 5.18
CA SER A 82 7.59 23.16 4.84
C SER A 82 7.49 21.63 4.76
N LEU A 83 8.00 21.03 3.67
CA LEU A 83 8.01 19.57 3.49
C LEU A 83 8.79 18.83 4.58
N ILE A 84 9.75 19.50 5.22
CA ILE A 84 10.49 18.94 6.36
C ILE A 84 9.53 18.78 7.54
N GLN A 85 8.79 19.82 7.90
CA GLN A 85 7.81 19.79 8.97
C GLN A 85 6.70 18.76 8.69
N ASP A 86 6.21 18.73 7.45
CA ASP A 86 5.24 17.73 7.01
C ASP A 86 5.76 16.30 7.20
N SER A 87 7.02 16.04 6.88
CA SER A 87 7.64 14.73 7.05
C SER A 87 7.79 14.34 8.53
N GLU A 88 8.10 15.31 9.40
CA GLU A 88 8.17 15.10 10.86
C GLU A 88 6.80 14.79 11.46
N GLU A 89 5.76 15.54 11.06
CA GLU A 89 4.39 15.26 11.50
C GLU A 89 3.91 13.86 11.09
N ILE A 90 4.21 13.46 9.83
CA ILE A 90 3.89 12.12 9.34
C ILE A 90 4.63 11.05 10.14
N ASN A 91 5.91 11.25 10.44
CA ASN A 91 6.70 10.31 11.24
C ASN A 91 6.14 10.15 12.66
N ASN A 92 5.86 11.25 13.32
CA ASN A 92 5.30 11.24 14.68
C ASN A 92 3.94 10.53 14.72
N SER A 93 3.09 10.80 13.71
CA SER A 93 1.80 10.13 13.55
C SER A 93 1.98 8.63 13.27
N ALA A 94 3.00 8.23 12.50
CA ALA A 94 3.31 6.84 12.19
C ALA A 94 3.76 6.05 13.43
N ILE A 95 4.63 6.64 14.25
CA ILE A 95 5.09 6.06 15.52
C ILE A 95 3.89 5.85 16.45
N LEU A 96 3.07 6.90 16.63
CA LEU A 96 1.86 6.81 17.46
C LEU A 96 0.90 5.72 16.96
N TYR A 97 0.69 5.62 15.63
CA TYR A 97 -0.14 4.58 15.06
C TYR A 97 0.45 3.18 15.28
N TYR A 98 1.75 3.02 15.11
CA TYR A 98 2.43 1.73 15.31
C TYR A 98 2.25 1.22 16.74
N GLU A 99 2.45 2.09 17.73
CA GLU A 99 2.38 1.76 19.15
C GLU A 99 0.95 1.56 19.66
N THR A 100 0.03 2.45 19.28
CA THR A 100 -1.30 2.54 19.91
C THR A 100 -2.45 2.09 19.02
N LYS A 101 -2.22 1.96 17.69
CA LYS A 101 -3.27 1.76 16.68
C LYS A 101 -4.41 2.80 16.75
N SER A 102 -4.07 4.01 17.20
CA SER A 102 -5.05 5.08 17.43
C SER A 102 -5.77 5.46 16.15
N LYS A 103 -7.11 5.58 16.25
CA LYS A 103 -7.99 5.98 15.14
C LYS A 103 -7.83 7.45 14.74
N GLU A 104 -7.19 8.25 15.55
CA GLU A 104 -6.99 9.68 15.30
C GLU A 104 -5.85 9.96 14.34
N THR A 105 -4.91 9.01 14.19
CA THR A 105 -3.75 9.12 13.33
C THR A 105 -4.10 9.17 11.84
N GLU A 106 -3.28 9.87 11.06
CA GLU A 106 -3.46 9.94 9.60
C GLU A 106 -3.30 8.56 8.95
N GLN A 107 -2.38 7.74 9.46
CA GLN A 107 -2.15 6.37 9.00
C GLN A 107 -3.40 5.52 9.17
N PHE A 108 -4.05 5.57 10.34
CA PHE A 108 -5.30 4.83 10.53
C PHE A 108 -6.38 5.28 9.55
N LYS A 109 -6.64 6.59 9.46
CA LYS A 109 -7.67 7.16 8.58
C LYS A 109 -7.43 6.80 7.11
N TYR A 110 -6.16 6.69 6.70
CA TYR A 110 -5.81 6.28 5.36
C TYR A 110 -5.97 4.78 5.16
N LEU A 111 -5.42 3.97 6.07
CA LEU A 111 -5.43 2.52 5.97
C LEU A 111 -6.83 1.92 6.13
N ASP A 112 -7.69 2.54 6.93
CA ASP A 112 -9.10 2.12 7.05
C ASP A 112 -9.81 2.06 5.67
N LYS A 113 -9.45 2.96 4.76
CA LYS A 113 -10.05 3.05 3.42
C LYS A 113 -9.26 2.35 2.32
N TYR A 114 -7.92 2.41 2.39
CA TYR A 114 -7.04 2.11 1.26
C TYR A 114 -5.97 1.04 1.58
N LYS A 115 -6.11 0.30 2.68
CA LYS A 115 -5.13 -0.74 3.08
C LYS A 115 -4.86 -1.72 1.93
N GLN A 116 -5.93 -2.17 1.26
CA GLN A 116 -5.80 -3.12 0.17
C GLN A 116 -5.03 -2.55 -1.02
N ASP A 117 -5.27 -1.28 -1.37
CA ASP A 117 -4.57 -0.62 -2.48
C ASP A 117 -3.07 -0.49 -2.20
N ILE A 118 -2.70 -0.23 -0.92
CA ILE A 118 -1.30 -0.21 -0.47
C ILE A 118 -0.67 -1.59 -0.62
N ILE A 119 -1.36 -2.64 -0.18
CA ILE A 119 -0.88 -4.03 -0.28
C ILE A 119 -0.70 -4.43 -1.74
N ASP A 120 -1.68 -4.12 -2.58
CA ASP A 120 -1.63 -4.41 -4.01
C ASP A 120 -0.49 -3.65 -4.71
N ALA A 121 -0.20 -2.43 -4.28
CA ALA A 121 0.95 -1.66 -4.78
C ALA A 121 2.29 -2.29 -4.36
N ILE A 122 2.42 -2.69 -3.09
CA ILE A 122 3.62 -3.36 -2.56
C ILE A 122 3.86 -4.68 -3.30
N ALA A 123 2.83 -5.48 -3.49
CA ALA A 123 2.93 -6.77 -4.17
C ALA A 123 3.33 -6.62 -5.64
N ARG A 124 2.74 -5.66 -6.38
CA ARG A 124 3.15 -5.35 -7.76
C ARG A 124 4.61 -4.93 -7.85
N GLU A 125 5.09 -4.10 -6.95
CA GLU A 125 6.49 -3.69 -6.91
C GLU A 125 7.42 -4.86 -6.56
N GLY A 126 6.97 -5.77 -5.69
CA GLY A 126 7.67 -6.99 -5.32
C GLY A 126 7.59 -8.10 -6.37
N ARG A 127 6.82 -7.90 -7.47
CA ARG A 127 6.50 -8.93 -8.47
C ARG A 127 5.97 -10.21 -7.80
N VAL A 128 5.10 -10.02 -6.82
CA VAL A 128 4.40 -11.11 -6.14
C VAL A 128 2.98 -11.15 -6.67
N ASP A 129 2.59 -12.30 -7.18
CA ASP A 129 1.23 -12.52 -7.63
C ASP A 129 0.31 -12.53 -6.41
N ILE A 130 -0.67 -11.63 -6.41
CA ILE A 130 -1.73 -11.62 -5.41
C ILE A 130 -2.83 -12.51 -5.95
N PRO A 131 -3.13 -13.61 -5.26
CA PRO A 131 -4.24 -14.44 -5.70
C PRO A 131 -5.56 -13.66 -5.59
N TYR A 132 -6.24 -13.50 -6.72
CA TYR A 132 -7.56 -12.85 -6.78
C TYR A 132 -8.66 -13.87 -6.47
N TYR A 133 -8.64 -14.44 -5.26
CA TYR A 133 -9.70 -15.31 -4.81
C TYR A 133 -10.38 -14.76 -3.55
N GLY A 134 -11.58 -15.26 -3.29
CA GLY A 134 -12.41 -14.86 -2.18
C GLY A 134 -13.59 -13.99 -2.57
N PHE A 135 -14.71 -14.20 -1.89
CA PHE A 135 -15.98 -13.54 -2.20
C PHE A 135 -15.88 -12.01 -2.10
N LYS A 136 -15.16 -11.49 -1.09
CA LYS A 136 -14.95 -10.04 -0.92
C LYS A 136 -14.25 -9.40 -2.13
N LYS A 137 -13.25 -10.08 -2.73
CA LYS A 137 -12.60 -9.58 -3.96
C LYS A 137 -13.52 -9.63 -5.16
N LEU A 138 -14.32 -10.68 -5.30
CA LEU A 138 -15.35 -10.75 -6.33
C LEU A 138 -16.37 -9.61 -6.22
N VAL A 139 -16.84 -9.31 -5.00
CA VAL A 139 -17.74 -8.18 -4.75
C VAL A 139 -17.09 -6.85 -5.13
N ARG A 140 -15.83 -6.62 -4.79
CA ARG A 140 -15.09 -5.41 -5.19
C ARG A 140 -14.92 -5.29 -6.70
N LEU A 141 -14.52 -6.36 -7.38
CA LEU A 141 -14.38 -6.40 -8.85
C LEU A 141 -15.71 -6.16 -9.58
N SER A 142 -16.82 -6.56 -8.97
CA SER A 142 -18.17 -6.34 -9.51
C SER A 142 -18.69 -4.92 -9.29
N CYS A 143 -17.94 -4.06 -8.58
CA CYS A 143 -18.40 -2.73 -8.13
C CYS A 143 -19.77 -2.81 -7.40
N GLY A 144 -20.03 -3.89 -6.67
CA GLY A 144 -21.29 -4.13 -5.95
C GLY A 144 -22.50 -4.46 -6.84
N THR A 145 -22.30 -4.68 -8.15
CA THR A 145 -23.37 -4.99 -9.08
C THR A 145 -23.69 -6.49 -9.09
N PRO A 146 -24.87 -6.97 -8.63
CA PRO A 146 -25.20 -8.40 -8.52
C PRO A 146 -25.05 -9.16 -9.84
N ARG A 147 -25.44 -8.55 -10.95
CA ARG A 147 -25.29 -9.15 -12.29
C ARG A 147 -23.83 -9.42 -12.66
N THR A 148 -22.93 -8.52 -12.30
CA THR A 148 -21.49 -8.68 -12.55
C THR A 148 -20.90 -9.76 -11.65
N ILE A 149 -21.32 -9.86 -10.38
CA ILE A 149 -20.93 -10.94 -9.47
C ILE A 149 -21.30 -12.30 -10.06
N LEU A 150 -22.54 -12.46 -10.52
CA LEU A 150 -23.01 -13.71 -11.11
C LEU A 150 -22.22 -14.08 -12.39
N ARG A 151 -21.86 -13.11 -13.21
CA ARG A 151 -21.03 -13.34 -14.40
C ARG A 151 -19.63 -13.80 -14.03
N LEU A 152 -18.99 -13.16 -13.02
CA LEU A 152 -17.67 -13.53 -12.53
C LEU A 152 -17.68 -14.93 -11.91
N LEU A 153 -18.69 -15.25 -11.09
CA LEU A 153 -18.84 -16.58 -10.51
C LEU A 153 -19.04 -17.66 -11.58
N LYS A 154 -19.87 -17.38 -12.61
CA LYS A 154 -20.07 -18.30 -13.73
C LYS A 154 -18.78 -18.51 -14.52
N ALA A 155 -18.01 -17.46 -14.78
CA ALA A 155 -16.72 -17.56 -15.46
C ALA A 155 -15.73 -18.40 -14.64
N ALA A 156 -15.59 -18.13 -13.34
CA ALA A 156 -14.72 -18.90 -12.43
C ALA A 156 -15.11 -20.38 -12.37
N TYR A 157 -16.40 -20.67 -12.26
CA TYR A 157 -16.92 -22.05 -12.26
C TYR A 157 -16.59 -22.77 -13.57
N ASN A 158 -16.83 -22.12 -14.70
CA ASN A 158 -16.53 -22.71 -16.00
C ASN A 158 -15.05 -23.01 -16.17
N THR A 159 -14.16 -22.07 -15.78
CA THR A 159 -12.71 -22.27 -15.85
C THR A 159 -12.30 -23.48 -15.01
N GLN A 160 -12.77 -23.56 -13.76
CA GLN A 160 -12.46 -24.67 -12.86
C GLN A 160 -12.98 -26.01 -13.43
N TYR A 161 -14.18 -26.02 -14.01
CA TYR A 161 -14.78 -27.22 -14.62
C TYR A 161 -13.98 -27.72 -15.81
N PHE A 162 -13.50 -26.80 -16.67
CA PHE A 162 -12.69 -27.17 -17.84
C PHE A 162 -11.27 -27.60 -17.47
N GLU A 163 -10.66 -26.95 -16.47
CA GLU A 163 -9.31 -27.32 -16.01
C GLU A 163 -9.29 -28.64 -15.22
N SER A 164 -10.35 -28.97 -14.51
CA SER A 164 -10.44 -30.22 -13.73
C SER A 164 -10.69 -31.47 -14.59
N GLY A 165 -10.97 -31.33 -15.88
CA GLY A 165 -11.11 -32.45 -16.83
C GLY A 165 -12.24 -33.45 -16.51
N LYS A 166 -13.28 -33.01 -15.78
CA LYS A 166 -14.46 -33.80 -15.42
C LYS A 166 -15.72 -33.20 -15.99
#